data_82ba7c38dd2cf9059aa4956d5dab15d1
#
_entry.id   82ba7c38dd2cf9059aa4956d5dab15d1
#
_cell.length_a   1.000
_cell.length_b   1.000
_cell.length_c   1.000
_cell.angle_alpha   90.00
_cell.angle_beta   90.00
_cell.angle_gamma   90.00
#
_symmetry.space_group_name_H-M   'P 1'
#
loop_
_entity.id
_entity.type
_entity.pdbx_description
1 polymer ?
#
loop_
_entity_poly.entity_id
_entity_poly.type
_entity_poly.pdbx_seq_one_letter_code
_entity_poly.pdbx_strand_id
1 'polypeptide(L)'
;AYTALAELARTLEAEGIEAEIVQAGKTNISCNACGVCKKTNRCVHDDLVNEVAQKFNEADALVIGSPVYYASPAGGAISFMDRLFFSTPWINKTMKVGASVVSCRRGGNTATFDALNKYFTICGMPIASSQYWNMVYGNTAEEVMQDKEGLQTMRTLGRNMAFLMKSIQLGKAQFGLPEKEPVVTTSFHH
;
A
#
# COMPACT_ATOMS: atom_id res chain seq x y z
N ALA A 1 3.02 13.58 2.78
CA ALA A 1 2.72 12.33 2.09
C ALA A 1 2.12 12.56 0.69
N TYR A 2 1.08 13.40 0.55
CA TYR A 2 0.44 13.63 -0.76
C TYR A 2 1.43 14.07 -1.84
N THR A 3 2.31 15.03 -1.57
CA THR A 3 3.32 15.52 -2.53
C THR A 3 4.24 14.40 -3.04
N ALA A 4 4.65 13.49 -2.14
CA ALA A 4 5.45 12.33 -2.49
C ALA A 4 4.67 11.35 -3.39
N LEU A 5 3.42 11.07 -3.05
CA LEU A 5 2.55 10.22 -3.86
C LEU A 5 2.26 10.83 -5.24
N ALA A 6 2.11 12.14 -5.32
CA ALA A 6 1.91 12.85 -6.59
C ALA A 6 3.15 12.76 -7.50
N GLU A 7 4.36 12.81 -6.93
CA GLU A 7 5.60 12.59 -7.70
C GLU A 7 5.70 11.14 -8.20
N LEU A 8 5.35 10.19 -7.36
CA LEU A 8 5.28 8.77 -7.72
C LEU A 8 4.26 8.52 -8.84
N ALA A 9 3.03 9.05 -8.70
CA ALA A 9 1.97 8.89 -9.68
C ALA A 9 2.37 9.45 -11.05
N ARG A 10 2.91 10.68 -11.10
CA ARG A 10 3.44 11.26 -12.35
C ARG A 10 4.49 10.38 -13.01
N THR A 11 5.34 9.74 -12.20
CA THR A 11 6.38 8.84 -12.74
C THR A 11 5.76 7.55 -13.30
N LEU A 12 4.77 6.97 -12.62
CA LEU A 12 4.03 5.81 -13.11
C LEU A 12 3.32 6.12 -14.43
N GLU A 13 2.66 7.27 -14.51
CA GLU A 13 2.00 7.74 -15.75
C GLU A 13 3.00 7.91 -16.90
N ALA A 14 4.18 8.46 -16.64
CA ALA A 14 5.26 8.57 -17.63
C ALA A 14 5.78 7.21 -18.10
N GLU A 15 5.66 6.17 -17.27
CA GLU A 15 5.97 4.78 -17.61
C GLU A 15 4.79 4.03 -18.24
N GLY A 16 3.68 4.70 -18.51
CA GLY A 16 2.47 4.13 -19.11
C GLY A 16 1.60 3.32 -18.15
N ILE A 17 1.69 3.58 -16.85
CA ILE A 17 0.87 2.96 -15.80
C ILE A 17 -0.13 4.00 -15.30
N GLU A 18 -1.41 3.70 -15.38
CA GLU A 18 -2.46 4.53 -14.78
C GLU A 18 -2.33 4.54 -13.26
N ALA A 19 -2.42 5.71 -12.63
CA ALA A 19 -2.29 5.87 -11.21
C ALA A 19 -3.40 6.77 -10.64
N GLU A 20 -4.11 6.28 -9.64
CA GLU A 20 -5.13 7.03 -8.91
C GLU A 20 -4.69 7.24 -7.46
N ILE A 21 -4.76 8.48 -6.97
CA ILE A 21 -4.52 8.79 -5.57
C ILE A 21 -5.86 8.91 -4.85
N VAL A 22 -6.11 7.98 -3.94
CA VAL A 22 -7.27 8.01 -3.07
C VAL A 22 -6.86 8.55 -1.70
N GLN A 23 -7.47 9.63 -1.26
CA GLN A 23 -7.29 10.12 0.09
C GLN A 23 -8.20 9.32 1.03
N ALA A 24 -7.62 8.57 1.97
CA ALA A 24 -8.35 7.74 2.94
C ALA A 24 -9.34 8.53 3.82
N GLY A 25 -9.26 9.86 3.71
CA GLY A 25 -10.27 10.76 4.26
C GLY A 25 -10.23 10.84 5.76
N LYS A 26 -11.37 11.24 6.32
CA LYS A 26 -11.61 11.39 7.76
C LYS A 26 -12.16 10.11 8.39
N THR A 27 -11.92 8.95 7.77
CA THR A 27 -12.40 7.66 8.28
C THR A 27 -11.63 7.31 9.56
N ASN A 28 -12.27 7.53 10.69
CA ASN A 28 -11.72 7.22 12.01
C ASN A 28 -12.29 5.93 12.61
N ILE A 29 -12.98 5.13 11.78
CA ILE A 29 -13.60 3.89 12.24
C ILE A 29 -12.58 2.77 12.07
N SER A 30 -12.18 2.17 13.19
CA SER A 30 -11.27 1.02 13.22
C SER A 30 -12.02 -0.29 12.93
N CYS A 31 -11.28 -1.32 12.55
CA CYS A 31 -11.82 -2.67 12.48
C CYS A 31 -12.13 -3.17 13.91
N ASN A 32 -13.38 -3.52 14.16
CA ASN A 32 -13.84 -4.09 15.45
C ASN A 32 -13.97 -5.62 15.42
N ALA A 33 -13.39 -6.26 14.40
CA ALA A 33 -13.40 -7.72 14.24
C ALA A 33 -14.79 -8.37 14.25
N CYS A 34 -15.84 -7.66 13.86
CA CYS A 34 -17.23 -8.16 13.87
C CYS A 34 -17.48 -9.40 12.98
N GLY A 35 -16.57 -9.70 12.05
CA GLY A 35 -16.64 -10.87 11.18
C GLY A 35 -17.71 -10.84 10.08
N VAL A 36 -18.49 -9.78 9.95
CA VAL A 36 -19.55 -9.65 8.93
C VAL A 36 -18.99 -9.79 7.52
N CYS A 37 -17.83 -9.20 7.25
CA CYS A 37 -17.17 -9.26 5.95
C CYS A 37 -16.79 -10.67 5.49
N LYS A 38 -16.61 -11.63 6.40
CA LYS A 38 -16.38 -13.04 6.05
C LYS A 38 -17.57 -13.69 5.34
N LYS A 39 -18.78 -13.14 5.55
CA LYS A 39 -20.02 -13.64 4.95
C LYS A 39 -20.49 -12.78 3.77
N THR A 40 -20.23 -11.48 3.83
CA THR A 40 -20.75 -10.49 2.87
C THR A 40 -19.74 -10.03 1.83
N ASN A 41 -18.46 -10.37 2.00
CA ASN A 41 -17.35 -9.88 1.19
C ASN A 41 -17.22 -8.34 1.15
N ARG A 42 -17.71 -7.66 2.19
CA ARG A 42 -17.59 -6.21 2.34
C ARG A 42 -17.59 -5.79 3.81
N CYS A 43 -16.98 -4.65 4.11
CA CYS A 43 -17.05 -4.09 5.45
C CYS A 43 -18.49 -3.69 5.79
N VAL A 44 -18.90 -3.91 7.04
CA VAL A 44 -20.23 -3.53 7.53
C VAL A 44 -20.46 -2.01 7.51
N HIS A 45 -19.39 -1.22 7.67
CA HIS A 45 -19.46 0.22 7.53
C HIS A 45 -19.44 0.58 6.05
N ASP A 46 -20.51 1.21 5.59
CA ASP A 46 -20.67 1.60 4.19
C ASP A 46 -20.01 2.95 3.95
N ASP A 47 -18.72 2.90 3.62
CA ASP A 47 -17.88 4.07 3.39
C ASP A 47 -16.81 3.78 2.33
N LEU A 48 -15.88 4.72 2.15
CA LEU A 48 -14.81 4.67 1.16
C LEU A 48 -14.00 3.36 1.15
N VAL A 49 -13.94 2.61 2.27
CA VAL A 49 -13.24 1.32 2.31
C VAL A 49 -13.85 0.33 1.32
N ASN A 50 -15.17 0.27 1.23
CA ASN A 50 -15.86 -0.62 0.30
C ASN A 50 -15.66 -0.21 -1.18
N GLU A 51 -15.58 1.08 -1.46
CA GLU A 51 -15.30 1.60 -2.80
C GLU A 51 -13.85 1.27 -3.22
N VAL A 52 -12.90 1.53 -2.32
CA VAL A 52 -11.48 1.23 -2.56
C VAL A 52 -11.23 -0.28 -2.68
N ALA A 53 -12.01 -1.11 -2.00
CA ALA A 53 -11.92 -2.56 -2.15
C ALA A 53 -12.16 -3.01 -3.61
N GLN A 54 -13.11 -2.41 -4.32
CA GLN A 54 -13.37 -2.72 -5.72
C GLN A 54 -12.20 -2.25 -6.61
N LYS A 55 -11.73 -1.03 -6.42
CA LYS A 55 -10.56 -0.50 -7.14
C LYS A 55 -9.31 -1.36 -6.88
N PHE A 56 -9.10 -1.80 -5.64
CA PHE A 56 -7.97 -2.67 -5.29
C PHE A 56 -8.06 -4.05 -5.95
N ASN A 57 -9.27 -4.57 -6.14
CA ASN A 57 -9.44 -5.81 -6.89
C ASN A 57 -8.96 -5.70 -8.34
N GLU A 58 -9.23 -4.58 -8.99
CA GLU A 58 -8.88 -4.32 -10.38
C GLU A 58 -7.42 -3.89 -10.56
N ALA A 59 -6.83 -3.23 -9.57
CA ALA A 59 -5.48 -2.70 -9.63
C ALA A 59 -4.39 -3.80 -9.62
N ASP A 60 -3.29 -3.56 -10.31
CA ASP A 60 -2.08 -4.40 -10.30
C ASP A 60 -1.13 -4.08 -9.16
N ALA A 61 -1.33 -2.94 -8.48
CA ALA A 61 -0.49 -2.48 -7.39
C ALA A 61 -1.29 -1.69 -6.35
N LEU A 62 -0.73 -1.60 -5.14
CA LEU A 62 -1.22 -0.73 -4.08
C LEU A 62 -0.05 -0.01 -3.41
N VAL A 63 -0.14 1.31 -3.34
CA VAL A 63 0.79 2.14 -2.57
C VAL A 63 0.10 2.70 -1.33
N ILE A 64 0.71 2.52 -0.17
CA ILE A 64 0.22 3.09 1.08
C ILE A 64 1.10 4.28 1.46
N GLY A 65 0.51 5.48 1.44
CA GLY A 65 1.19 6.70 1.87
C GLY A 65 0.73 7.17 3.25
N SER A 66 1.65 7.45 4.18
CA SER A 66 1.31 7.96 5.50
C SER A 66 2.32 9.00 6.00
N PRO A 67 1.86 10.05 6.71
CA PRO A 67 2.74 10.80 7.58
C PRO A 67 3.14 9.96 8.80
N VAL A 68 4.24 10.36 9.45
CA VAL A 68 4.71 9.77 10.70
C VAL A 68 4.13 10.52 11.89
N TYR A 69 3.42 9.81 12.75
CA TYR A 69 2.97 10.31 14.05
C TYR A 69 3.45 9.36 15.15
N TYR A 70 4.24 9.88 16.12
CA TYR A 70 4.81 9.06 17.20
C TYR A 70 5.53 7.78 16.72
N ALA A 71 6.36 7.93 15.68
CA ALA A 71 7.09 6.82 15.04
C ALA A 71 6.20 5.69 14.49
N SER A 72 4.96 6.03 14.15
CA SER A 72 3.95 5.10 13.59
C SER A 72 3.22 5.74 12.42
N PRO A 73 2.56 4.97 11.58
CA PRO A 73 1.63 5.52 10.61
C PRO A 73 0.50 6.29 11.29
N ALA A 74 -0.09 7.25 10.58
CA ALA A 74 -1.28 7.95 11.06
C ALA A 74 -2.39 6.96 11.43
N GLY A 75 -3.02 7.11 12.60
CA GLY A 75 -4.04 6.19 13.09
C GLY A 75 -5.21 5.99 12.10
N GLY A 76 -5.61 7.05 11.40
CA GLY A 76 -6.63 6.94 10.35
C GLY A 76 -6.19 6.07 9.16
N ALA A 77 -4.90 6.12 8.78
CA ALA A 77 -4.36 5.25 7.74
C ALA A 77 -4.40 3.77 8.17
N ILE A 78 -3.98 3.47 9.40
CA ILE A 78 -4.05 2.10 9.95
C ILE A 78 -5.51 1.62 10.03
N SER A 79 -6.41 2.42 10.58
CA SER A 79 -7.84 2.06 10.66
C SER A 79 -8.45 1.75 9.30
N PHE A 80 -8.06 2.51 8.28
CA PHE A 80 -8.49 2.28 6.90
C PHE A 80 -7.89 0.98 6.35
N MET A 81 -6.58 0.77 6.51
CA MET A 81 -5.88 -0.39 5.96
C MET A 81 -6.30 -1.70 6.64
N ASP A 82 -6.49 -1.70 7.98
CA ASP A 82 -7.00 -2.87 8.70
C ASP A 82 -8.34 -3.31 8.15
N ARG A 83 -9.25 -2.36 7.92
CA ARG A 83 -10.55 -2.66 7.37
C ARG A 83 -10.48 -3.11 5.91
N LEU A 84 -9.69 -2.42 5.08
CA LEU A 84 -9.52 -2.76 3.67
C LEU A 84 -8.98 -4.19 3.53
N PHE A 85 -7.89 -4.52 4.21
CA PHE A 85 -7.26 -5.83 4.08
C PHE A 85 -8.10 -6.95 4.71
N PHE A 86 -8.70 -6.70 5.87
CA PHE A 86 -9.53 -7.70 6.54
C PHE A 86 -10.86 -7.97 5.84
N SER A 87 -11.45 -6.95 5.21
CA SER A 87 -12.75 -7.11 4.51
C SER A 87 -12.64 -7.65 3.09
N THR A 88 -11.44 -7.85 2.58
CA THR A 88 -11.20 -8.30 1.20
C THR A 88 -10.51 -9.68 1.10
N PRO A 89 -10.97 -10.72 1.81
CA PRO A 89 -10.40 -12.07 1.66
C PRO A 89 -10.64 -12.65 0.27
N TRP A 90 -11.63 -12.15 -0.45
CA TRP A 90 -12.01 -12.55 -1.81
C TRP A 90 -11.08 -11.99 -2.89
N ILE A 91 -10.28 -10.97 -2.59
CA ILE A 91 -9.31 -10.40 -3.54
C ILE A 91 -8.06 -11.28 -3.56
N ASN A 92 -7.68 -11.75 -4.74
CA ASN A 92 -6.35 -12.35 -4.90
C ASN A 92 -5.28 -11.26 -4.94
N LYS A 93 -4.60 -11.08 -3.82
CA LYS A 93 -3.53 -10.08 -3.66
C LYS A 93 -2.16 -10.58 -4.09
N THR A 94 -2.00 -11.90 -4.30
CA THR A 94 -0.72 -12.51 -4.65
C THR A 94 -0.18 -11.91 -5.94
N MET A 95 1.07 -11.45 -5.89
CA MET A 95 1.79 -10.81 -7.00
C MET A 95 1.25 -9.44 -7.44
N LYS A 96 0.28 -8.84 -6.74
CA LYS A 96 0.06 -7.40 -6.87
C LYS A 96 1.24 -6.67 -6.22
N VAL A 97 1.79 -5.65 -6.88
CA VAL A 97 2.96 -4.94 -6.36
C VAL A 97 2.56 -4.02 -5.21
N GLY A 98 3.25 -4.13 -4.08
CA GLY A 98 3.08 -3.26 -2.92
C GLY A 98 4.19 -2.22 -2.80
N ALA A 99 3.89 -1.04 -2.27
CA ALA A 99 4.89 -0.08 -1.82
C ALA A 99 4.36 0.78 -0.67
N SER A 100 5.25 1.12 0.26
CA SER A 100 4.96 2.11 1.31
C SER A 100 5.71 3.40 1.04
N VAL A 101 5.06 4.54 1.26
CA VAL A 101 5.65 5.88 1.14
C VAL A 101 5.41 6.65 2.43
N VAL A 102 6.46 7.15 3.04
CA VAL A 102 6.40 7.77 4.36
C VAL A 102 6.89 9.22 4.30
N SER A 103 6.19 10.12 4.97
CA SER A 103 6.65 11.49 5.14
C SER A 103 6.82 11.83 6.61
N CYS A 104 7.95 12.44 6.96
CA CYS A 104 8.19 12.90 8.32
C CYS A 104 8.96 14.22 8.34
N ARG A 105 8.88 14.89 9.49
CA ARG A 105 9.71 16.07 9.72
C ARG A 105 11.17 15.67 9.99
N ARG A 106 11.40 14.61 10.79
CA ARG A 106 12.74 14.25 11.26
C ARG A 106 12.98 12.76 11.49
N GLY A 107 12.15 12.05 12.27
CA GLY A 107 12.42 10.68 12.69
C GLY A 107 11.17 9.83 12.84
N GLY A 108 11.35 8.50 13.02
CA GLY A 108 10.28 7.53 13.12
C GLY A 108 9.78 6.97 11.78
N ASN A 109 10.39 7.39 10.69
CA ASN A 109 10.04 6.98 9.33
C ASN A 109 10.30 5.50 9.06
N THR A 110 11.43 4.94 9.49
CA THR A 110 11.73 3.51 9.27
C THR A 110 10.73 2.60 9.97
N ALA A 111 10.40 2.88 11.24
CA ALA A 111 9.40 2.12 11.98
C ALA A 111 8.01 2.20 11.30
N THR A 112 7.64 3.37 10.81
CA THR A 112 6.41 3.58 10.04
C THR A 112 6.43 2.79 8.73
N PHE A 113 7.52 2.85 8.00
CA PHE A 113 7.74 2.13 6.74
C PHE A 113 7.60 0.62 6.94
N ASP A 114 8.26 0.06 7.96
CA ASP A 114 8.20 -1.36 8.28
C ASP A 114 6.79 -1.80 8.68
N ALA A 115 6.07 -0.98 9.46
CA ALA A 115 4.70 -1.26 9.85
C ALA A 115 3.75 -1.37 8.65
N LEU A 116 3.88 -0.45 7.68
CA LEU A 116 3.05 -0.45 6.48
C LEU A 116 3.38 -1.63 5.54
N ASN A 117 4.65 -2.01 5.42
CA ASN A 117 5.06 -3.12 4.55
C ASN A 117 4.50 -4.48 5.01
N LYS A 118 4.10 -4.62 6.27
CA LYS A 118 3.50 -5.87 6.78
C LYS A 118 2.16 -6.21 6.12
N TYR A 119 1.40 -5.21 5.69
CA TYR A 119 0.16 -5.45 4.93
C TYR A 119 0.42 -6.20 3.61
N PHE A 120 1.53 -5.90 2.96
CA PHE A 120 1.89 -6.51 1.69
C PHE A 120 2.48 -7.91 1.88
N THR A 121 3.42 -8.05 2.82
CA THR A 121 4.12 -9.31 3.05
C THR A 121 3.19 -10.45 3.45
N ILE A 122 2.21 -10.19 4.32
CA ILE A 122 1.24 -11.21 4.75
C ILE A 122 0.32 -11.68 3.61
N CYS A 123 0.19 -10.88 2.56
CA CYS A 123 -0.68 -11.15 1.41
C CYS A 123 0.05 -11.73 0.19
N GLY A 124 1.35 -12.00 0.28
CA GLY A 124 2.15 -12.48 -0.84
C GLY A 124 2.32 -11.43 -1.95
N MET A 125 2.29 -10.15 -1.58
CA MET A 125 2.52 -9.03 -2.48
C MET A 125 4.02 -8.70 -2.48
N PRO A 126 4.72 -8.71 -3.63
CA PRO A 126 6.10 -8.27 -3.72
C PRO A 126 6.18 -6.77 -3.42
N ILE A 127 7.14 -6.38 -2.58
CA ILE A 127 7.35 -4.99 -2.21
C ILE A 127 8.38 -4.36 -3.16
N ALA A 128 7.98 -3.29 -3.83
CA ALA A 128 8.89 -2.51 -4.65
C ALA A 128 9.83 -1.68 -3.79
N SER A 129 11.11 -1.76 -4.11
CA SER A 129 12.16 -0.91 -3.54
C SER A 129 12.56 0.21 -4.52
N SER A 130 13.19 1.24 -3.98
CA SER A 130 13.83 2.30 -4.73
C SER A 130 15.34 2.28 -4.52
N GLN A 131 15.99 3.43 -4.62
CA GLN A 131 17.40 3.59 -4.29
C GLN A 131 17.70 3.75 -2.80
N TYR A 132 16.65 4.03 -2.01
CA TYR A 132 16.70 4.16 -0.55
C TYR A 132 15.33 3.74 0.02
N TRP A 133 15.11 3.84 1.34
CA TRP A 133 13.76 3.65 1.89
C TRP A 133 12.82 4.73 1.38
N ASN A 134 11.60 4.37 1.03
CA ASN A 134 10.64 5.24 0.35
C ASN A 134 10.10 6.32 1.29
N MET A 135 10.88 7.35 1.52
CA MET A 135 10.52 8.44 2.43
C MET A 135 10.86 9.81 1.87
N VAL A 136 10.16 10.81 2.37
CA VAL A 136 10.42 12.23 2.12
C VAL A 136 10.41 13.00 3.43
N TYR A 137 11.13 14.10 3.47
CA TYR A 137 11.20 15.00 4.62
C TYR A 137 10.52 16.32 4.34
N GLY A 138 9.84 16.88 5.35
CA GLY A 138 9.20 18.19 5.31
C GLY A 138 7.92 18.23 6.15
N ASN A 139 7.61 19.40 6.69
CA ASN A 139 6.35 19.69 7.39
C ASN A 139 5.24 20.12 6.43
N THR A 140 5.61 20.78 5.34
CA THR A 140 4.68 21.32 4.34
C THR A 140 4.94 20.71 2.96
N ALA A 141 4.02 20.93 2.03
CA ALA A 141 4.21 20.50 0.65
C ALA A 141 5.42 21.18 0.01
N GLU A 142 5.63 22.46 0.30
CA GLU A 142 6.74 23.27 -0.22
C GLU A 142 8.09 22.78 0.31
N GLU A 143 8.17 22.37 1.57
CA GLU A 143 9.39 21.76 2.13
C GLU A 143 9.67 20.40 1.49
N VAL A 144 8.66 19.54 1.31
CA VAL A 144 8.82 18.25 0.62
C VAL A 144 9.30 18.46 -0.82
N MET A 145 8.87 19.52 -1.52
CA MET A 145 9.37 19.85 -2.86
C MET A 145 10.85 20.26 -2.88
N GLN A 146 11.43 20.63 -1.75
CA GLN A 146 12.85 20.92 -1.59
C GLN A 146 13.68 19.67 -1.26
N ASP A 147 13.04 18.59 -0.82
CA ASP A 147 13.69 17.30 -0.57
C ASP A 147 13.98 16.57 -1.89
N LYS A 148 15.08 17.00 -2.54
CA LYS A 148 15.47 16.48 -3.86
C LYS A 148 15.78 14.99 -3.84
N GLU A 149 16.35 14.49 -2.74
CA GLU A 149 16.66 13.06 -2.56
C GLU A 149 15.38 12.24 -2.39
N GLY A 150 14.47 12.68 -1.55
CA GLY A 150 13.18 12.03 -1.36
C GLY A 150 12.34 12.00 -2.64
N LEU A 151 12.30 13.09 -3.40
CA LEU A 151 11.59 13.12 -4.68
C LEU A 151 12.27 12.24 -5.74
N GLN A 152 13.61 12.16 -5.75
CA GLN A 152 14.33 11.22 -6.60
C GLN A 152 14.00 9.77 -6.22
N THR A 153 13.92 9.48 -4.93
CA THR A 153 13.52 8.17 -4.40
C THR A 153 12.11 7.79 -4.90
N MET A 154 11.16 8.74 -4.92
CA MET A 154 9.82 8.52 -5.47
C MET A 154 9.84 8.21 -6.97
N ARG A 155 10.67 8.91 -7.75
CA ARG A 155 10.79 8.63 -9.18
C ARG A 155 11.44 7.27 -9.46
N THR A 156 12.46 6.89 -8.69
CA THR A 156 13.08 5.56 -8.80
C THR A 156 12.09 4.48 -8.41
N LEU A 157 11.31 4.69 -7.33
CA LEU A 157 10.24 3.77 -6.94
C LEU A 157 9.23 3.58 -8.08
N GLY A 158 8.78 4.66 -8.71
CA GLY A 158 7.81 4.59 -9.82
C GLY A 158 8.30 3.75 -10.99
N ARG A 159 9.56 3.95 -11.41
CA ARG A 159 10.18 3.15 -12.48
C ARG A 159 10.31 1.69 -12.10
N ASN A 160 10.75 1.41 -10.87
CA ASN A 160 10.89 0.04 -10.38
C ASN A 160 9.52 -0.67 -10.26
N MET A 161 8.50 0.03 -9.78
CA MET A 161 7.14 -0.49 -9.75
C MET A 161 6.61 -0.81 -11.15
N ALA A 162 6.78 0.11 -12.10
CA ALA A 162 6.36 -0.10 -13.48
C ALA A 162 7.06 -1.31 -14.11
N PHE A 163 8.38 -1.45 -13.89
CA PHE A 163 9.13 -2.62 -14.34
C PHE A 163 8.59 -3.91 -13.73
N LEU A 164 8.38 -3.94 -12.41
CA LEU A 164 7.85 -5.11 -11.72
C LEU A 164 6.45 -5.50 -12.21
N MET A 165 5.54 -4.53 -12.32
CA MET A 165 4.17 -4.79 -12.81
C MET A 165 4.19 -5.38 -14.24
N LYS A 166 4.95 -4.77 -15.16
CA LYS A 166 5.10 -5.27 -16.54
C LYS A 166 5.72 -6.68 -16.56
N SER A 167 6.74 -6.93 -15.75
CA SER A 167 7.40 -8.25 -15.64
C SER A 167 6.47 -9.31 -15.08
N ILE A 168 5.69 -8.97 -14.03
CA ILE A 168 4.72 -9.88 -13.44
C ILE A 168 3.61 -10.22 -14.43
N GLN A 169 3.11 -9.25 -15.21
CA GLN A 169 2.11 -9.50 -16.23
C GLN A 169 2.64 -10.45 -17.33
N LEU A 170 3.87 -10.26 -17.78
CA LEU A 170 4.52 -11.16 -18.73
C LEU A 170 4.69 -12.56 -18.14
N GLY A 171 5.20 -12.66 -16.91
CA GLY A 171 5.37 -13.92 -16.20
C GLY A 171 4.02 -14.64 -15.98
N LYS A 172 3.00 -13.92 -15.57
CA LYS A 172 1.64 -14.44 -15.40
C LYS A 172 1.05 -14.97 -16.70
N ALA A 173 1.27 -14.27 -17.82
CA ALA A 173 0.79 -14.71 -19.12
C ALA A 173 1.49 -15.98 -19.61
N GLN A 174 2.76 -16.15 -19.31
CA GLN A 174 3.57 -17.27 -19.77
C GLN A 174 3.52 -18.49 -18.84
N PHE A 175 3.52 -18.28 -17.52
CA PHE A 175 3.70 -19.36 -16.53
C PHE A 175 2.50 -19.51 -15.58
N GLY A 176 1.54 -18.57 -15.61
CA GLY A 176 0.52 -18.47 -14.57
C GLY A 176 1.06 -17.82 -13.29
N LEU A 177 0.19 -17.70 -12.29
CA LEU A 177 0.61 -17.31 -10.95
C LEU A 177 1.19 -18.51 -10.19
N PRO A 178 2.07 -18.28 -9.18
CA PRO A 178 2.54 -19.35 -8.32
C PRO A 178 1.38 -20.13 -7.71
N GLU A 179 1.50 -21.46 -7.68
CA GLU A 179 0.54 -22.34 -7.04
C GLU A 179 0.45 -22.02 -5.55
N LYS A 180 -0.78 -22.05 -5.02
CA LYS A 180 -1.01 -21.89 -3.59
C LYS A 180 -1.34 -23.24 -2.96
N GLU A 181 -0.51 -23.66 -2.03
CA GLU A 181 -0.84 -24.82 -1.18
C GLU A 181 -2.02 -24.50 -0.24
N PRO A 182 -2.77 -25.53 0.18
CA PRO A 182 -3.72 -25.40 1.27
C PRO A 182 -3.05 -24.85 2.53
N VAL A 183 -3.70 -23.87 3.17
CA VAL A 183 -3.12 -23.21 4.34
C VAL A 183 -3.08 -24.19 5.51
N VAL A 184 -1.88 -24.44 6.03
CA VAL A 184 -1.67 -25.16 7.29
C VAL A 184 -1.39 -24.14 8.39
N THR A 185 -2.14 -24.21 9.48
CA THR A 185 -1.95 -23.33 10.63
C THR A 185 -1.34 -24.08 11.80
N THR A 186 -0.32 -23.50 12.41
CA THR A 186 0.26 -24.02 13.63
C THR A 186 -0.38 -23.32 14.84
N SER A 187 -0.96 -24.10 15.73
CA SER A 187 -1.46 -23.61 17.03
C SER A 187 -1.09 -24.62 18.11
N PHE A 188 -0.40 -24.15 19.13
CA PHE A 188 -0.07 -24.93 20.32
C PHE A 188 -0.94 -24.54 21.52
N HIS A 189 -1.97 -23.75 21.29
CA HIS A 189 -2.95 -23.40 22.31
C HIS A 189 -4.05 -24.47 22.32
N HIS A 190 -4.15 -25.16 23.45
CA HIS A 190 -5.20 -26.14 23.75
C HIS A 190 -6.28 -25.51 24.62
#